data_89c9b82d1be91a6e9547525149df159c
#
_entry.id   89c9b82d1be91a6e9547525149df159c
#
_cell.length_a   1.000
_cell.length_b   1.000
_cell.length_c   1.000
_cell.angle_alpha   90.00
_cell.angle_beta   90.00
_cell.angle_gamma   90.00
#
_symmetry.space_group_name_H-M   'P 1'
#
loop_
_entity.id
_entity.type
_entity.pdbx_description
1 polymer ?
#
loop_
_entity_poly.entity_id
_entity_poly.type
_entity_poly.pdbx_seq_one_letter_code
_entity_poly.pdbx_strand_id
1 'polypeptide(L)'
;MKAATAAAKLEIYLPAAPEEFQRSTPTREELAALQQDPPAWLVELRKNGPHPRQVVAARLRVSTSGLARAGITQPLTTAEIEALQADPPDWLLRERRTFKDVRAQEQRLRERAAAEDH
;
A
#
# COMPACT_ATOMS: atom_id res chain seq x y z
N MET A 1 -2.96 -19.68 6.81
CA MET A 1 -3.48 -18.75 5.78
C MET A 1 -2.68 -18.90 4.48
N LYS A 2 -3.23 -18.43 3.39
CA LYS A 2 -2.50 -18.42 2.11
C LYS A 2 -1.35 -17.40 2.15
N ALA A 3 -0.28 -17.67 1.41
CA ALA A 3 0.85 -16.76 1.30
C ALA A 3 0.43 -15.36 0.85
N ALA A 4 -0.54 -15.26 -0.08
CA ALA A 4 -1.07 -13.97 -0.53
C ALA A 4 -1.73 -13.19 0.60
N THR A 5 -2.46 -13.86 1.48
CA THR A 5 -3.08 -13.22 2.65
C THR A 5 -2.02 -12.71 3.62
N ALA A 6 -1.00 -13.53 3.87
CA ALA A 6 0.12 -13.14 4.74
C ALA A 6 0.89 -11.96 4.15
N ALA A 7 1.16 -11.97 2.84
CA ALA A 7 1.84 -10.88 2.16
C ALA A 7 1.06 -9.56 2.28
N ALA A 8 -0.26 -9.61 2.13
CA ALA A 8 -1.11 -8.42 2.30
C ALA A 8 -1.00 -7.86 3.72
N LYS A 9 -1.00 -8.72 4.73
CA LYS A 9 -0.85 -8.29 6.12
C LYS A 9 0.54 -7.74 6.42
N LEU A 10 1.57 -8.25 5.74
CA LEU A 10 2.93 -7.74 5.86
C LEU A 10 3.17 -6.52 4.98
N GLU A 11 2.21 -6.16 4.13
CA GLU A 11 2.30 -5.05 3.20
C GLU A 11 3.46 -5.19 2.21
N ILE A 12 3.66 -6.40 1.69
CA ILE A 12 4.71 -6.71 0.73
C ILE A 12 4.13 -7.25 -0.59
N TYR A 13 4.92 -7.11 -1.66
CA TYR A 13 4.59 -7.65 -2.97
C TYR A 13 5.03 -9.11 -3.03
N LEU A 14 4.09 -10.03 -3.01
CA LEU A 14 4.37 -11.47 -2.91
C LEU A 14 5.34 -12.01 -3.96
N PRO A 15 5.24 -11.66 -5.26
CA PRO A 15 6.17 -12.18 -6.26
C PRO A 15 7.63 -11.80 -6.03
N ALA A 16 7.90 -10.76 -5.22
CA ALA A 16 9.26 -10.35 -4.88
C ALA A 16 9.78 -11.05 -3.61
N ALA A 17 8.94 -11.79 -2.90
CA ALA A 17 9.34 -12.55 -1.72
C ALA A 17 10.09 -13.83 -2.13
N PRO A 18 10.88 -14.43 -1.21
CA PRO A 18 11.52 -15.71 -1.49
C PRO A 18 10.52 -16.78 -1.90
N GLU A 19 10.93 -17.66 -2.78
CA GLU A 19 10.07 -18.73 -3.31
C GLU A 19 9.49 -19.61 -2.20
N GLU A 20 10.26 -19.88 -1.18
CA GLU A 20 9.81 -20.65 -0.01
C GLU A 20 8.61 -19.99 0.66
N PHE A 21 8.65 -18.66 0.81
CA PHE A 21 7.53 -17.91 1.37
C PHE A 21 6.32 -17.97 0.46
N GLN A 22 6.53 -17.82 -0.84
CA GLN A 22 5.44 -17.85 -1.82
C GLN A 22 4.66 -19.16 -1.80
N ARG A 23 5.34 -20.26 -1.49
CA ARG A 23 4.76 -21.61 -1.41
C ARG A 23 4.24 -21.96 -0.04
N SER A 24 4.47 -21.12 0.96
CA SER A 24 4.10 -21.42 2.34
C SER A 24 2.64 -21.14 2.64
N THR A 25 2.16 -21.71 3.74
CA THR A 25 0.85 -21.41 4.31
C THR A 25 1.07 -21.02 5.76
N PRO A 26 1.57 -19.80 6.02
CA PRO A 26 1.92 -19.41 7.38
C PRO A 26 0.72 -19.39 8.30
N THR A 27 0.95 -19.75 9.57
CA THR A 27 -0.03 -19.63 10.63
C THR A 27 -0.03 -18.20 11.16
N ARG A 28 -1.02 -17.87 12.00
CA ARG A 28 -1.07 -16.57 12.67
C ARG A 28 0.16 -16.34 13.55
N GLU A 29 0.64 -17.39 14.21
CA GLU A 29 1.82 -17.33 15.06
C GLU A 29 3.08 -17.08 14.25
N GLU A 30 3.20 -17.77 13.11
CA GLU A 30 4.32 -17.56 12.20
C GLU A 30 4.31 -16.14 11.63
N LEU A 31 3.13 -15.62 11.27
CA LEU A 31 2.99 -14.25 10.80
C LEU A 31 3.38 -13.25 11.88
N ALA A 32 2.94 -13.46 13.11
CA ALA A 32 3.29 -12.60 14.24
C ALA A 32 4.80 -12.59 14.48
N ALA A 33 5.46 -13.75 14.37
CA ALA A 33 6.90 -13.84 14.48
C ALA A 33 7.63 -13.06 13.40
N LEU A 34 7.13 -13.11 12.16
CA LEU A 34 7.69 -12.33 11.05
C LEU A 34 7.55 -10.82 11.29
N GLN A 35 6.46 -10.40 11.92
CA GLN A 35 6.23 -8.98 12.24
C GLN A 35 7.11 -8.50 13.40
N GLN A 36 7.32 -9.35 14.41
CA GLN A 36 8.10 -8.99 15.58
C GLN A 36 9.62 -9.03 15.33
N ASP A 37 10.07 -10.00 14.58
CA ASP A 37 11.49 -10.18 14.26
C ASP A 37 11.63 -10.48 12.77
N PRO A 38 11.49 -9.47 11.91
CA PRO A 38 11.51 -9.69 10.47
C PRO A 38 12.87 -10.19 9.98
N PRO A 39 12.89 -11.23 9.12
CA PRO A 39 14.11 -11.68 8.51
C PRO A 39 14.68 -10.63 7.54
N ALA A 40 15.95 -10.79 7.18
CA ALA A 40 16.64 -9.82 6.33
C ALA A 40 15.91 -9.56 5.02
N TRP A 41 15.36 -10.58 4.37
CA TRP A 41 14.64 -10.42 3.12
C TRP A 41 13.39 -9.56 3.27
N LEU A 42 12.69 -9.67 4.40
CA LEU A 42 11.49 -8.89 4.68
C LEU A 42 11.84 -7.42 4.95
N VAL A 43 12.88 -7.19 5.73
CA VAL A 43 13.40 -5.84 5.99
C VAL A 43 13.77 -5.14 4.68
N GLU A 44 14.52 -5.83 3.83
CA GLU A 44 14.97 -5.31 2.54
C GLU A 44 13.79 -5.00 1.62
N LEU A 45 12.82 -5.92 1.54
CA LEU A 45 11.65 -5.76 0.69
C LEU A 45 10.78 -4.59 1.14
N ARG A 46 10.61 -4.40 2.44
CA ARG A 46 9.87 -3.26 3.00
C ARG A 46 10.58 -1.94 2.79
N LYS A 47 11.91 -1.96 2.80
CA LYS A 47 12.73 -0.77 2.63
C LYS A 47 12.79 -0.31 1.18
N ASN A 48 13.09 -1.23 0.27
CA ASN A 48 13.38 -0.90 -1.13
C ASN A 48 12.27 -1.29 -2.10
N GLY A 49 11.42 -2.23 -1.74
CA GLY A 49 10.40 -2.74 -2.62
C GLY A 49 10.93 -3.77 -3.60
N PRO A 50 10.19 -4.07 -4.68
CA PRO A 50 8.98 -3.37 -5.12
C PRO A 50 7.81 -3.52 -4.15
N HIS A 51 6.99 -2.48 -4.07
CA HIS A 51 5.87 -2.40 -3.15
C HIS A 51 4.55 -2.74 -3.83
N PRO A 52 3.59 -3.34 -3.11
CA PRO A 52 2.26 -3.56 -3.66
C PRO A 52 1.51 -2.25 -3.88
N ARG A 53 0.49 -2.31 -4.71
CA ARG A 53 -0.28 -1.14 -5.13
C ARG A 53 -0.80 -0.30 -3.97
N GLN A 54 -1.29 -0.94 -2.91
CA GLN A 54 -1.82 -0.25 -1.74
C GLN A 54 -0.76 0.59 -1.04
N VAL A 55 0.46 0.07 -0.94
CA VAL A 55 1.58 0.78 -0.33
C VAL A 55 2.02 1.95 -1.19
N VAL A 56 2.10 1.74 -2.51
CA VAL A 56 2.44 2.81 -3.47
C VAL A 56 1.43 3.96 -3.37
N ALA A 57 0.13 3.62 -3.40
CA ALA A 57 -0.94 4.60 -3.30
C ALA A 57 -0.86 5.41 -2.01
N ALA A 58 -0.66 4.74 -0.88
CA ALA A 58 -0.56 5.39 0.42
C ALA A 58 0.63 6.36 0.48
N ARG A 59 1.78 5.94 -0.03
CA ARG A 59 2.99 6.79 -0.03
C ARG A 59 2.86 7.99 -0.95
N LEU A 60 2.17 7.83 -2.09
CA LEU A 60 1.93 8.91 -3.03
C LEU A 60 0.71 9.78 -2.67
N ARG A 61 -0.05 9.38 -1.66
CA ARG A 61 -1.26 10.07 -1.18
C ARG A 61 -2.35 10.13 -2.24
N VAL A 62 -2.54 9.01 -2.93
CA VAL A 62 -3.60 8.85 -3.93
C VAL A 62 -4.35 7.54 -3.66
N SER A 63 -5.49 7.36 -4.34
CA SER A 63 -6.21 6.09 -4.26
C SER A 63 -5.60 5.06 -5.22
N THR A 64 -5.87 3.79 -4.98
CA THR A 64 -5.47 2.73 -5.92
C THR A 64 -6.15 2.92 -7.27
N SER A 65 -7.39 3.41 -7.27
CA SER A 65 -8.10 3.78 -8.50
C SER A 65 -7.39 4.90 -9.25
N GLY A 66 -6.86 5.88 -8.52
CA GLY A 66 -6.07 6.98 -9.10
C GLY A 66 -4.82 6.48 -9.80
N LEU A 67 -4.12 5.52 -9.19
CA LEU A 67 -2.97 4.88 -9.82
C LEU A 67 -3.35 4.18 -11.12
N ALA A 68 -4.47 3.45 -11.12
CA ALA A 68 -4.95 2.75 -12.31
C ALA A 68 -5.29 3.73 -13.43
N ARG A 69 -5.95 4.85 -13.11
CA ARG A 69 -6.27 5.90 -14.10
C ARG A 69 -5.01 6.49 -14.72
N ALA A 70 -3.94 6.59 -13.94
CA ALA A 70 -2.66 7.12 -14.42
C ALA A 70 -1.84 6.09 -15.20
N GLY A 71 -2.30 4.85 -15.29
CA GLY A 71 -1.59 3.78 -15.97
C GLY A 71 -0.53 3.11 -15.12
N ILE A 72 -0.50 3.37 -13.81
CA ILE A 72 0.44 2.73 -12.89
C ILE A 72 -0.15 1.38 -12.47
N THR A 73 0.20 0.33 -13.18
CA THR A 73 -0.33 -1.02 -12.96
C THR A 73 0.71 -1.97 -12.38
N GLN A 74 1.98 -1.55 -12.32
CA GLN A 74 3.08 -2.37 -11.82
C GLN A 74 3.49 -1.92 -10.42
N PRO A 75 4.09 -2.83 -9.63
CA PRO A 75 4.65 -2.44 -8.33
C PRO A 75 5.83 -1.48 -8.54
N LEU A 76 5.96 -0.52 -7.64
CA LEU A 76 7.05 0.45 -7.70
C LEU A 76 8.01 0.25 -6.54
N THR A 77 9.29 0.50 -6.80
CA THR A 77 10.32 0.51 -5.77
C THR A 77 10.28 1.82 -4.98
N THR A 78 10.93 1.84 -3.82
CA THR A 78 11.07 3.06 -3.02
C THR A 78 11.72 4.18 -3.84
N ALA A 79 12.76 3.86 -4.63
CA ALA A 79 13.45 4.84 -5.47
C ALA A 79 12.50 5.45 -6.50
N GLU A 80 11.65 4.64 -7.13
CA GLU A 80 10.66 5.11 -8.10
C GLU A 80 9.61 6.01 -7.44
N ILE A 81 9.15 5.63 -6.25
CA ILE A 81 8.20 6.44 -5.47
C ILE A 81 8.82 7.79 -5.09
N GLU A 82 10.05 7.78 -4.61
CA GLU A 82 10.77 9.00 -4.24
C GLU A 82 10.99 9.92 -5.43
N ALA A 83 11.29 9.37 -6.60
CA ALA A 83 11.43 10.15 -7.83
C ALA A 83 10.12 10.87 -8.19
N LEU A 84 8.99 10.19 -8.05
CA LEU A 84 7.67 10.79 -8.29
C LEU A 84 7.35 11.87 -7.26
N GLN A 85 7.78 11.69 -6.01
CA GLN A 85 7.56 12.66 -4.95
C GLN A 85 8.44 13.91 -5.12
N ALA A 86 9.67 13.72 -5.60
CA ALA A 86 10.62 14.83 -5.80
C ALA A 86 10.22 15.74 -6.96
N ASP A 87 9.66 15.17 -8.02
CA ASP A 87 9.20 15.91 -9.19
C ASP A 87 7.84 15.37 -9.63
N PRO A 88 6.77 15.72 -8.91
CA PRO A 88 5.46 15.14 -9.16
C PRO A 88 4.91 15.55 -10.53
N PRO A 89 4.53 14.56 -11.37
CA PRO A 89 3.88 14.86 -12.65
C PRO A 89 2.46 15.40 -12.43
N ASP A 90 1.90 16.01 -13.45
CA ASP A 90 0.56 16.64 -13.38
C ASP A 90 -0.51 15.66 -12.91
N TRP A 91 -0.46 14.40 -13.38
CA TRP A 91 -1.45 13.41 -12.98
C TRP A 91 -1.40 13.14 -11.46
N LEU A 92 -0.19 13.16 -10.88
CA LEU A 92 -0.03 12.90 -9.44
C LEU A 92 -0.63 14.04 -8.62
N LEU A 93 -0.36 15.28 -9.01
CA LEU A 93 -0.94 16.45 -8.35
C LEU A 93 -2.47 16.45 -8.44
N ARG A 94 -3.00 16.08 -9.59
CA ARG A 94 -4.44 15.97 -9.82
C ARG A 94 -5.09 14.90 -8.96
N GLU A 95 -4.48 13.71 -8.92
CA GLU A 95 -5.00 12.59 -8.12
C GLU A 95 -4.91 12.86 -6.62
N ARG A 96 -3.88 13.58 -6.18
CA ARG A 96 -3.76 13.99 -4.78
C ARG A 96 -4.91 14.93 -4.39
N ARG A 97 -5.27 15.86 -5.25
CA ARG A 97 -6.41 16.76 -4.99
C ARG A 97 -7.72 15.99 -4.93
N THR A 98 -7.93 15.08 -5.87
CA THR A 98 -9.12 14.23 -5.88
C THR A 98 -9.22 13.40 -4.60
N PHE A 99 -8.13 12.79 -4.18
CA PHE A 99 -8.07 11.97 -2.98
C PHE A 99 -8.40 12.79 -1.72
N LYS A 100 -7.83 13.98 -1.62
CA LYS A 100 -8.07 14.90 -0.52
C LYS A 100 -9.53 15.34 -0.48
N ASP A 101 -10.10 15.68 -1.62
CA ASP A 101 -11.50 16.12 -1.72
C ASP A 101 -12.48 15.01 -1.34
N VAL A 102 -12.23 13.79 -1.82
CA VAL A 102 -13.07 12.63 -1.49
C VAL A 102 -13.02 12.34 0.01
N ARG A 103 -11.84 12.38 0.62
CA ARG A 103 -11.69 12.15 2.06
C ARG A 103 -12.39 13.24 2.88
N ALA A 104 -12.28 14.49 2.46
CA ALA A 104 -12.98 15.60 3.14
C ALA A 104 -14.49 15.43 3.05
N GLN A 105 -14.99 14.98 1.90
CA GLN A 105 -16.41 14.73 1.69
C GLN A 105 -16.92 13.57 2.56
N GLU A 106 -16.16 12.48 2.63
CA GLU A 106 -16.47 11.34 3.50
C GLU A 106 -16.52 11.75 4.97
N GLN A 107 -15.58 12.60 5.39
CA GLN A 107 -15.53 13.11 6.76
C GLN A 107 -16.79 13.92 7.08
N ARG A 108 -17.20 14.81 6.18
CA ARG A 108 -18.43 15.61 6.36
C ARG A 108 -19.67 14.73 6.44
N LEU A 109 -19.72 13.68 5.63
CA LEU A 109 -20.86 12.73 5.67
C LEU A 109 -20.92 11.96 7.00
N ARG A 110 -19.78 11.57 7.54
CA ARG A 110 -19.70 10.90 8.84
C ARG A 110 -20.14 11.82 9.96
N GLU A 111 -19.71 13.07 9.94
CA GLU A 111 -20.09 14.08 10.94
C GLU A 111 -21.59 14.35 10.88
N ARG A 112 -22.16 14.43 9.69
CA ARG A 112 -23.60 14.63 9.52
C ARG A 112 -24.39 13.43 10.04
N ALA A 113 -23.95 12.20 9.72
CA ALA A 113 -24.59 10.99 10.21
C ALA A 113 -24.54 10.90 11.73
N ALA A 114 -23.41 11.25 12.34
CA ALA A 114 -23.25 11.27 13.79
C ALA A 114 -24.19 12.32 14.45
N ALA A 115 -24.36 13.46 13.80
CA ALA A 115 -25.26 14.52 14.30
C ALA A 115 -26.73 14.09 14.22
N GLU A 116 -27.11 13.33 13.19
CA GLU A 116 -28.47 12.84 13.01
C GLU A 116 -28.86 11.74 14.00
N ASP A 117 -27.87 11.01 14.55
CA ASP A 117 -28.09 9.96 15.55
C ASP A 117 -28.40 10.49 16.95
N HIS A 118 -28.33 11.80 17.14
CA HIS A 118 -28.70 12.47 18.37
C HIS A 118 -30.14 13.01 18.30
#